data_ae07d2cb7351a62ff857170189291c81
#
_entry.id   ae07d2cb7351a62ff857170189291c81
#
_cell.length_a   1.000
_cell.length_b   1.000
_cell.length_c   1.000
_cell.angle_alpha   90.00
_cell.angle_beta   90.00
_cell.angle_gamma   90.00
#
_symmetry.space_group_name_H-M   'P 1'
#
loop_
_entity.id
_entity.type
_entity.pdbx_description
1 polymer ?
#
loop_
_entity_poly.entity_id
_entity_poly.type
_entity_poly.pdbx_seq_one_letter_code
_entity_poly.pdbx_strand_id
1 'polypeptide(L)'
;MVKVTLVTAQWCHYCPTAKKVWRDLKDKFNFEYEEIDYESPEGEKLADKFSIVSVPTTIIDDQIVFVGVPDKDKASKTLEKPV
;
A
#
# COMPACT_ATOMS: atom_id res chain seq x y z
N MET A 1 9.35 -6.30 11.74
CA MET A 1 8.14 -6.63 10.96
C MET A 1 7.95 -5.59 9.87
N VAL A 2 7.64 -6.02 8.66
CA VAL A 2 7.41 -5.11 7.54
C VAL A 2 6.10 -4.35 7.77
N LYS A 3 6.10 -3.07 7.48
CA LYS A 3 4.90 -2.24 7.55
C LYS A 3 4.48 -1.82 6.14
N VAL A 4 3.26 -2.18 5.77
CA VAL A 4 2.66 -1.84 4.48
C VAL A 4 1.58 -0.79 4.69
N THR A 5 1.69 0.33 3.98
CA THR A 5 0.69 1.39 3.99
C THR A 5 0.13 1.54 2.58
N LEU A 6 -1.17 1.34 2.43
CA LEU A 6 -1.85 1.52 1.16
C LEU A 6 -2.61 2.85 1.18
N VAL A 7 -2.22 3.75 0.30
CA VAL A 7 -2.92 5.03 0.15
C VAL A 7 -4.03 4.84 -0.87
N THR A 8 -5.26 5.13 -0.47
CA THR A 8 -6.47 4.89 -1.26
C THR A 8 -7.32 6.16 -1.35
N ALA A 9 -8.38 6.09 -2.14
CA ALA A 9 -9.38 7.16 -2.19
C ALA A 9 -10.76 6.55 -2.47
N GLN A 10 -11.81 7.21 -1.99
CA GLN A 10 -13.17 6.71 -2.18
C GLN A 10 -13.58 6.67 -3.64
N TRP A 11 -13.07 7.61 -4.43
CA TRP A 11 -13.37 7.71 -5.87
C TRP A 11 -12.48 6.82 -6.74
N CYS A 12 -11.57 6.08 -6.16
CA CYS A 12 -10.60 5.26 -6.89
C CYS A 12 -11.20 3.90 -7.27
N HIS A 13 -11.30 3.62 -8.57
CA HIS A 13 -11.86 2.36 -9.05
C HIS A 13 -10.97 1.15 -8.81
N TYR A 14 -9.65 1.36 -8.74
CA TYR A 14 -8.68 0.28 -8.57
C TYR A 14 -8.30 0.02 -7.12
N CYS A 15 -8.68 0.91 -6.20
CA CYS A 15 -8.33 0.74 -4.79
C CYS A 15 -8.93 -0.51 -4.16
N PRO A 16 -10.20 -0.89 -4.43
CA PRO A 16 -10.72 -2.15 -3.88
C PRO A 16 -9.90 -3.37 -4.29
N THR A 17 -9.41 -3.39 -5.52
CA THR A 17 -8.56 -4.49 -6.01
C THR A 17 -7.22 -4.52 -5.29
N ALA A 18 -6.60 -3.35 -5.10
CA ALA A 18 -5.35 -3.24 -4.35
C ALA A 18 -5.52 -3.68 -2.90
N LYS A 19 -6.62 -3.26 -2.26
CA LYS A 19 -6.95 -3.68 -0.89
C LYS A 19 -7.07 -5.20 -0.80
N LYS A 20 -7.73 -5.82 -1.77
CA LYS A 20 -7.90 -7.27 -1.79
C LYS A 20 -6.55 -7.99 -1.86
N VAL A 21 -5.64 -7.50 -2.69
CA VAL A 21 -4.31 -8.10 -2.81
C VAL A 21 -3.61 -8.11 -1.45
N TRP A 22 -3.55 -6.97 -0.77
CA TRP A 22 -2.88 -6.87 0.52
C TRP A 22 -3.58 -7.63 1.62
N ARG A 23 -4.91 -7.63 1.63
CA ARG A 23 -5.69 -8.39 2.63
C ARG A 23 -5.51 -9.89 2.45
N ASP A 24 -5.46 -10.37 1.20
CA ASP A 24 -5.18 -11.78 0.93
C ASP A 24 -3.77 -12.16 1.41
N LEU A 25 -2.80 -11.30 1.20
CA LEU A 25 -1.42 -11.55 1.66
C LEU A 25 -1.30 -11.49 3.17
N LYS A 26 -2.13 -10.69 3.83
CA LYS A 26 -2.17 -10.60 5.29
C LYS A 26 -2.49 -11.94 5.93
N ASP A 27 -3.29 -12.76 5.26
CA ASP A 27 -3.62 -14.10 5.74
C ASP A 27 -2.45 -15.07 5.64
N LYS A 28 -1.47 -14.79 4.77
CA LYS A 28 -0.33 -15.69 4.51
C LYS A 28 0.96 -15.22 5.15
N PHE A 29 1.12 -13.94 5.35
CA PHE A 29 2.35 -13.34 5.87
C PHE A 29 2.07 -12.49 7.09
N ASN A 30 3.01 -12.44 8.01
CA ASN A 30 2.94 -11.56 9.18
C ASN A 30 3.57 -10.21 8.83
N PHE A 31 2.74 -9.19 8.72
CA PHE A 31 3.21 -7.82 8.52
C PHE A 31 2.16 -6.85 9.04
N GLU A 32 2.57 -5.64 9.33
CA GLU A 32 1.64 -4.57 9.69
C GLU A 32 1.04 -4.00 8.42
N TYR A 33 -0.26 -3.75 8.44
CA TYR A 33 -0.97 -3.23 7.28
C TYR A 33 -1.97 -2.17 7.70
N GLU A 34 -1.95 -1.05 6.98
CA GLU A 34 -2.95 0.00 7.16
C GLU A 34 -3.37 0.59 5.82
N GLU A 35 -4.60 1.07 5.77
CA GLU A 35 -5.16 1.75 4.61
C GLU A 35 -5.41 3.20 5.02
N ILE A 36 -4.89 4.14 4.25
CA ILE A 36 -5.00 5.57 4.53
C ILE A 36 -5.65 6.26 3.36
N ASP A 37 -6.69 7.06 3.65
CA ASP A 37 -7.38 7.84 2.63
C ASP A 37 -6.47 9.00 2.18
N TYR A 38 -6.29 9.11 0.87
CA TYR A 38 -5.47 10.17 0.26
C TYR A 38 -5.93 11.58 0.68
N GLU A 39 -7.23 11.74 0.87
CA GLU A 39 -7.84 13.02 1.22
C GLU A 39 -7.88 13.30 2.72
N SER A 40 -7.47 12.32 3.55
CA SER A 40 -7.38 12.53 4.99
C SER A 40 -6.15 13.38 5.34
N PRO A 41 -6.09 13.98 6.54
CA PRO A 41 -4.89 14.70 6.96
C PRO A 41 -3.63 13.85 6.92
N GLU A 42 -3.73 12.57 7.31
CA GLU A 42 -2.59 11.64 7.22
C GLU A 42 -2.21 11.36 5.77
N GLY A 43 -3.20 11.19 4.90
CA GLY A 43 -2.97 11.00 3.48
C GLY A 43 -2.29 12.19 2.84
N GLU A 44 -2.70 13.40 3.21
CA GLU A 44 -2.07 14.62 2.71
C GLU A 44 -0.60 14.71 3.12
N LYS A 45 -0.29 14.33 4.36
CA LYS A 45 1.10 14.32 4.84
C LYS A 45 1.94 13.31 4.07
N LEU A 46 1.39 12.13 3.81
CA LEU A 46 2.10 11.11 3.03
C LEU A 46 2.28 11.55 1.59
N ALA A 47 1.27 12.18 1.01
CA ALA A 47 1.36 12.68 -0.37
C ALA A 47 2.47 13.71 -0.50
N ASP A 48 2.60 14.60 0.48
CA ASP A 48 3.67 15.60 0.49
C ASP A 48 5.04 14.93 0.68
N LYS A 49 5.14 14.01 1.65
CA LYS A 49 6.40 13.37 2.00
C LYS A 49 6.95 12.52 0.85
N PHE A 50 6.08 11.79 0.16
CA PHE A 50 6.49 10.83 -0.87
C PHE A 50 6.16 11.31 -2.29
N SER A 51 5.63 12.52 -2.45
CA SER A 51 5.23 13.06 -3.76
C SER A 51 4.22 12.15 -4.46
N ILE A 52 3.22 11.67 -3.72
CA ILE A 52 2.19 10.80 -4.25
C ILE A 52 1.24 11.61 -5.12
N VAL A 53 1.08 11.20 -6.37
CA VAL A 53 0.22 11.90 -7.33
C VAL A 53 -0.92 11.02 -7.86
N SER A 54 -0.96 9.76 -7.46
CA SER A 54 -2.02 8.84 -7.90
C SER A 54 -2.30 7.82 -6.81
N VAL A 55 -3.47 7.20 -6.90
CA VAL A 55 -3.88 6.12 -6.01
C VAL A 55 -4.36 4.95 -6.85
N PRO A 56 -4.23 3.70 -6.38
CA PRO A 56 -3.61 3.31 -5.11
C PRO A 56 -2.08 3.39 -5.18
N THR A 57 -1.45 3.70 -4.06
CA THR A 57 0.01 3.69 -3.93
C THR A 57 0.37 2.92 -2.69
N THR A 58 1.34 2.03 -2.79
CA THR A 58 1.80 1.22 -1.67
C THR A 58 3.16 1.69 -1.18
N ILE A 59 3.23 1.97 0.12
CA ILE A 59 4.46 2.36 0.80
C ILE A 59 4.85 1.21 1.72
N ILE A 60 6.08 0.73 1.59
CA ILE A 60 6.62 -0.32 2.46
C ILE A 60 7.89 0.21 3.10
N ASP A 61 7.91 0.24 4.44
CA ASP A 61 9.05 0.71 5.24
C ASP A 61 9.60 2.06 4.72
N ASP A 62 8.69 3.03 4.58
CA ASP A 62 9.02 4.41 4.17
C ASP A 62 9.54 4.55 2.74
N GLN A 63 9.21 3.61 1.86
CA GLN A 63 9.55 3.69 0.43
C GLN A 63 8.34 3.36 -0.41
N ILE A 64 8.14 4.12 -1.50
CA ILE A 64 7.12 3.77 -2.48
C ILE A 64 7.60 2.54 -3.24
N VAL A 65 6.81 1.47 -3.18
CA VAL A 65 7.15 0.20 -3.81
C VAL A 65 6.25 -0.09 -5.01
N PHE A 66 4.96 0.23 -4.90
CA PHE A 66 4.02 0.01 -5.99
C PHE A 66 3.20 1.27 -6.24
N VAL A 67 3.03 1.62 -7.51
CA VAL A 67 2.10 2.65 -7.95
C VAL A 67 1.04 1.94 -8.79
N GLY A 68 -0.22 2.06 -8.40
CA GLY A 68 -1.31 1.30 -8.99
C GLY A 68 -1.57 -0.01 -8.26
N VAL A 69 -2.35 -0.89 -8.87
CA VAL A 69 -2.64 -2.20 -8.27
C VAL A 69 -1.37 -3.03 -8.22
N PRO A 70 -0.96 -3.50 -7.03
CA PRO A 70 0.27 -4.29 -6.93
C PRO A 70 0.06 -5.68 -7.55
N ASP A 71 1.12 -6.17 -8.18
CA ASP A 71 1.17 -7.56 -8.65
C ASP A 71 1.33 -8.45 -7.42
N LYS A 72 0.44 -9.42 -7.26
CA LYS A 72 0.42 -10.27 -6.07
C LYS A 72 1.73 -11.05 -5.89
N ASP A 73 2.32 -11.53 -6.98
CA ASP A 73 3.58 -12.27 -6.91
C ASP A 73 4.73 -11.36 -6.48
N LYS A 74 4.80 -10.15 -7.02
CA LYS A 74 5.83 -9.18 -6.65
C LYS A 74 5.64 -8.72 -5.21
N ALA A 75 4.39 -8.50 -4.80
CA ALA A 75 4.09 -8.12 -3.43
C ALA A 75 4.49 -9.23 -2.45
N SER A 76 4.20 -10.49 -2.80
CA SER A 76 4.62 -11.63 -1.99
C SER A 76 6.13 -11.67 -1.81
N LYS A 77 6.87 -11.47 -2.90
CA LYS A 77 8.34 -11.48 -2.86
C LYS A 77 8.88 -10.37 -1.96
N THR A 78 8.23 -9.21 -1.96
CA THR A 78 8.62 -8.11 -1.09
C THR A 78 8.47 -8.50 0.38
N LEU A 79 7.40 -9.23 0.71
CA LEU A 79 7.14 -9.68 2.09
C LEU A 79 8.04 -10.84 2.51
N GLU A 80 8.49 -11.65 1.57
CA GLU A 80 9.37 -12.79 1.83
C GLU A 80 10.82 -12.37 2.06
N LYS A 81 11.21 -11.19 1.60
CA LYS A 81 12.58 -10.73 1.69
C LYS A 81 13.03 -10.63 3.14
N PRO A 82 14.09 -11.32 3.54
CA PRO A 82 14.65 -11.13 4.87
C PRO A 82 15.22 -9.72 4.99
N VAL A 83 15.04 -9.15 6.15
CA VAL A 83 15.54 -7.81 6.43
C VAL A 83 17.05 -7.86 6.69
#